data_b9c2c1d333fdd6539f9620435fce6423
#
_entry.id   b9c2c1d333fdd6539f9620435fce6423
#
_cell.length_a   1.000
_cell.length_b   1.000
_cell.length_c   1.000
_cell.angle_alpha   90.00
_cell.angle_beta   90.00
_cell.angle_gamma   90.00
#
_symmetry.space_group_name_H-M   'P 1'
#
loop_
_entity.id
_entity.type
_entity.pdbx_description
1 polymer ?
#
loop_
_entity_poly.entity_id
_entity_poly.type
_entity_poly.pdbx_seq_one_letter_code
_entity_poly.pdbx_strand_id
1 'polypeptide(L)'
;SEFAGRVVFSDKKKKGMRLILIEDPETGELIQEYTVPVGENLVVTNEMLIEKGAKITDGPVSPHDILKIKGLVEAQQFILESVQQVYREQGVAVNDKHIEIIVKQMFQKIKIKEAGDSLFLEDELIDKKVVERENEILISKGKRPATYEPVIQGITKAAVNTESFISASSFQETTKVLANAAVEGKTDRLEGLKENVIIGKKIPGGTGFKDYKYLDAVLKNDVAEEEEQDQEDVKNQKIKALGTLSKEANSVAENTEETEV
;
A
#
# COMPACT_ATOMS: atom_id res chain seq x y z
N SER A 1 21.84 1.28 16.92
CA SER A 1 21.25 1.56 18.24
C SER A 1 19.73 1.57 18.20
N GLU A 2 19.08 1.00 19.19
CA GLU A 2 17.62 1.06 19.33
C GLU A 2 17.14 2.40 19.93
N PHE A 3 18.03 3.09 20.65
CA PHE A 3 17.76 4.34 21.34
C PHE A 3 18.70 5.45 20.88
N ALA A 4 18.24 6.69 20.99
CA ALA A 4 19.08 7.87 20.86
C ALA A 4 19.79 8.12 22.19
N GLY A 5 21.03 8.63 22.17
CA GLY A 5 21.76 8.94 23.38
C GLY A 5 23.23 9.26 23.14
N ARG A 6 23.97 9.43 24.22
CA ARG A 6 25.41 9.62 24.19
C ARG A 6 26.12 8.27 24.33
N VAL A 7 27.10 8.04 23.46
CA VAL A 7 27.93 6.82 23.48
C VAL A 7 29.04 6.98 24.51
N VAL A 8 29.14 6.04 25.43
CA VAL A 8 30.23 5.96 26.43
C VAL A 8 30.89 4.59 26.34
N PHE A 9 32.20 4.58 26.15
CA PHE A 9 32.96 3.33 26.15
C PHE A 9 33.31 2.92 27.57
N SER A 10 32.90 1.73 27.97
CA SER A 10 33.28 1.19 29.29
C SER A 10 34.63 0.54 29.23
N ASP A 11 35.48 0.83 30.20
CA ASP A 11 36.80 0.16 30.38
C ASP A 11 36.69 -1.29 30.87
N LYS A 12 35.49 -1.76 31.22
CA LYS A 12 35.24 -3.13 31.64
C LYS A 12 35.29 -4.08 30.46
N LYS A 13 36.48 -4.66 30.23
CA LYS A 13 36.69 -5.71 29.20
C LYS A 13 36.10 -7.04 29.66
N LYS A 14 35.02 -7.50 29.11
CA LYS A 14 34.54 -8.89 29.20
C LYS A 14 35.22 -9.71 28.09
N LYS A 15 36.22 -10.56 28.43
CA LYS A 15 36.80 -11.61 27.58
C LYS A 15 36.80 -11.31 26.05
N GLY A 16 37.53 -10.27 25.62
CA GLY A 16 37.66 -9.95 24.20
C GLY A 16 36.49 -9.19 23.58
N MET A 17 35.57 -8.64 24.38
CA MET A 17 34.48 -7.81 23.95
C MET A 17 34.63 -6.40 24.50
N ARG A 18 34.25 -5.38 23.70
CA ARG A 18 34.12 -4.00 24.13
C ARG A 18 32.66 -3.75 24.55
N LEU A 19 32.50 -3.07 25.67
CA LEU A 19 31.19 -2.67 26.17
C LEU A 19 30.93 -1.23 25.76
N ILE A 20 29.84 -1.01 25.08
CA ILE A 20 29.39 0.33 24.65
C ILE A 20 28.09 0.61 25.38
N LEU A 21 28.09 1.70 26.13
CA LEU A 21 26.95 2.17 26.89
C LEU A 21 26.30 3.32 26.13
N ILE A 22 24.99 3.36 26.12
CA ILE A 22 24.22 4.50 25.65
C ILE A 22 23.56 5.14 26.86
N GLU A 23 23.90 6.37 27.10
CA GLU A 23 23.40 7.18 28.20
C GLU A 23 22.50 8.28 27.68
N ASP A 24 21.52 8.68 28.46
CA ASP A 24 20.71 9.84 28.17
C ASP A 24 21.56 11.12 28.26
N PRO A 25 21.56 11.99 27.25
CA PRO A 25 22.37 13.19 27.25
C PRO A 25 21.98 14.20 28.34
N GLU A 26 20.74 14.15 28.87
CA GLU A 26 20.26 15.09 29.88
C GLU A 26 20.40 14.54 31.31
N THR A 27 20.03 13.27 31.53
CA THR A 27 20.02 12.65 32.88
C THR A 27 21.29 11.89 33.20
N GLY A 28 22.05 11.46 32.17
CA GLY A 28 23.24 10.61 32.35
C GLY A 28 22.89 9.16 32.79
N GLU A 29 21.63 8.79 32.72
CA GLU A 29 21.18 7.42 33.05
C GLU A 29 21.51 6.46 31.93
N LEU A 30 21.88 5.23 32.27
CA LEU A 30 22.15 4.16 31.31
C LEU A 30 20.82 3.70 30.68
N ILE A 31 20.70 3.87 29.36
CA ILE A 31 19.53 3.42 28.59
C ILE A 31 19.77 1.98 28.14
N GLN A 32 20.91 1.71 27.50
CA GLN A 32 21.19 0.42 26.88
C GLN A 32 22.70 0.08 26.88
N GLU A 33 22.99 -1.23 26.97
CA GLU A 33 24.34 -1.76 26.93
C GLU A 33 24.51 -2.65 25.67
N TYR A 34 25.53 -2.37 24.86
CA TYR A 34 25.87 -3.16 23.69
C TYR A 34 27.24 -3.80 23.86
N THR A 35 27.34 -5.08 23.53
CA THR A 35 28.59 -5.84 23.59
C THR A 35 29.08 -6.09 22.17
N VAL A 36 30.25 -5.55 21.81
CA VAL A 36 30.85 -5.64 20.48
C VAL A 36 32.17 -6.36 20.53
N PRO A 37 32.46 -7.34 19.64
CA PRO A 37 33.76 -7.97 19.54
C PRO A 37 34.89 -6.96 19.29
N VAL A 38 36.07 -7.16 19.90
CA VAL A 38 37.19 -6.22 19.75
C VAL A 38 37.71 -6.12 18.32
N GLY A 39 37.45 -7.13 17.48
CA GLY A 39 37.84 -7.15 16.07
C GLY A 39 36.96 -6.34 15.12
N GLU A 40 35.81 -5.84 15.56
CA GLU A 40 34.93 -5.04 14.73
C GLU A 40 35.32 -3.56 14.74
N ASN A 41 35.22 -2.93 13.57
CA ASN A 41 35.44 -1.50 13.43
C ASN A 41 34.22 -0.74 13.96
N LEU A 42 34.48 0.22 14.86
CA LEU A 42 33.46 1.10 15.40
C LEU A 42 33.34 2.33 14.52
N VAL A 43 32.13 2.72 14.19
CA VAL A 43 31.81 3.97 13.47
C VAL A 43 31.63 5.11 14.46
N VAL A 44 31.28 4.81 15.71
CA VAL A 44 31.03 5.77 16.77
C VAL A 44 32.30 6.04 17.59
N THR A 45 32.44 7.28 18.04
CA THR A 45 33.48 7.75 18.96
C THR A 45 32.92 7.94 20.36
N ASN A 46 33.82 7.98 21.35
CA ASN A 46 33.41 8.26 22.72
C ASN A 46 32.76 9.64 22.83
N GLU A 47 31.72 9.76 23.64
CA GLU A 47 30.92 10.99 23.84
C GLU A 47 30.14 11.49 22.62
N MET A 48 30.08 10.70 21.54
CA MET A 48 29.27 11.04 20.35
C MET A 48 27.78 10.91 20.66
N LEU A 49 27.00 11.90 20.26
CA LEU A 49 25.54 11.82 20.27
C LEU A 49 25.08 11.03 19.04
N ILE A 50 24.30 10.01 19.28
CA ILE A 50 23.72 9.17 18.22
C ILE A 50 22.19 9.23 18.24
N GLU A 51 21.61 9.20 17.04
CA GLU A 51 20.17 9.10 16.86
C GLU A 51 19.70 7.65 16.90
N LYS A 52 18.41 7.47 17.12
CA LYS A 52 17.76 6.17 17.02
C LYS A 52 18.01 5.55 15.62
N GLY A 53 18.53 4.33 15.59
CA GLY A 53 18.86 3.63 14.36
C GLY A 53 20.24 3.95 13.78
N ALA A 54 21.11 4.70 14.48
CA ALA A 54 22.48 4.93 14.06
C ALA A 54 23.30 3.63 14.12
N LYS A 55 24.22 3.47 13.16
CA LYS A 55 25.17 2.34 13.14
C LYS A 55 26.23 2.53 14.23
N ILE A 56 26.45 1.48 15.01
CA ILE A 56 27.51 1.44 16.02
C ILE A 56 28.78 0.81 15.42
N THR A 57 28.60 -0.23 14.62
CA THR A 57 29.68 -0.95 13.95
C THR A 57 29.55 -0.82 12.43
N ASP A 58 30.65 -1.02 11.71
CA ASP A 58 30.70 -1.02 10.23
C ASP A 58 30.24 -2.36 9.62
N GLY A 59 29.37 -3.08 10.30
CA GLY A 59 28.80 -4.33 9.83
C GLY A 59 27.59 -4.14 8.90
N PRO A 60 27.16 -5.22 8.22
CA PRO A 60 25.92 -5.20 7.44
C PRO A 60 24.72 -4.97 8.35
N VAL A 61 23.80 -4.12 7.92
CA VAL A 61 22.58 -3.82 8.66
C VAL A 61 21.47 -4.73 8.18
N SER A 62 20.71 -5.29 9.14
CA SER A 62 19.54 -6.10 8.82
C SER A 62 18.34 -5.20 8.48
N PRO A 63 17.65 -5.40 7.34
CA PRO A 63 16.42 -4.69 7.05
C PRO A 63 15.32 -4.88 8.10
N HIS A 64 15.33 -6.05 8.79
CA HIS A 64 14.37 -6.33 9.86
C HIS A 64 14.59 -5.41 11.07
N ASP A 65 15.84 -5.09 11.41
CA ASP A 65 16.17 -4.21 12.52
C ASP A 65 15.79 -2.76 12.18
N ILE A 66 16.02 -2.34 10.92
CA ILE A 66 15.58 -1.03 10.45
C ILE A 66 14.06 -0.91 10.55
N LEU A 67 13.32 -1.95 10.14
CA LEU A 67 11.86 -1.97 10.21
C LEU A 67 11.36 -1.78 11.66
N LYS A 68 11.98 -2.47 12.62
CA LYS A 68 11.61 -2.37 14.03
C LYS A 68 11.97 -1.01 14.64
N ILE A 69 13.12 -0.47 14.27
CA ILE A 69 13.68 0.73 14.90
C ILE A 69 13.17 2.00 14.22
N LYS A 70 13.30 2.10 12.90
CA LYS A 70 13.00 3.31 12.12
C LYS A 70 11.62 3.28 11.45
N GLY A 71 11.03 2.10 11.30
CA GLY A 71 9.71 1.92 10.70
C GLY A 71 9.72 1.52 9.23
N LEU A 72 8.51 1.47 8.65
CA LEU A 72 8.26 0.89 7.33
C LEU A 72 8.95 1.63 6.19
N VAL A 73 8.82 2.96 6.16
CA VAL A 73 9.32 3.80 5.06
C VAL A 73 10.83 3.72 4.95
N GLU A 74 11.54 3.85 6.07
CA GLU A 74 12.99 3.77 6.13
C GLU A 74 13.51 2.38 5.73
N ALA A 75 12.80 1.31 6.11
CA ALA A 75 13.16 -0.04 5.70
C ALA A 75 13.00 -0.25 4.19
N GLN A 76 11.94 0.28 3.59
CA GLN A 76 11.73 0.25 2.15
C GLN A 76 12.80 1.03 1.40
N GLN A 77 13.11 2.24 1.87
CA GLN A 77 14.14 3.10 1.29
C GLN A 77 15.52 2.43 1.35
N PHE A 78 15.87 1.84 2.50
CA PHE A 78 17.12 1.13 2.68
C PHE A 78 17.29 -0.04 1.68
N ILE A 79 16.24 -0.84 1.47
CA ILE A 79 16.28 -1.95 0.50
C ILE A 79 16.45 -1.41 -0.91
N LEU A 80 15.69 -0.36 -1.28
CA LEU A 80 15.77 0.29 -2.57
C LEU A 80 17.19 0.80 -2.84
N GLU A 81 17.76 1.56 -1.93
CA GLU A 81 19.10 2.13 -2.06
C GLU A 81 20.18 1.05 -2.16
N SER A 82 20.09 0.00 -1.32
CA SER A 82 21.05 -1.12 -1.32
C SER A 82 21.04 -1.87 -2.67
N VAL A 83 19.88 -2.10 -3.26
CA VAL A 83 19.75 -2.76 -4.57
C VAL A 83 20.23 -1.83 -5.68
N GLN A 84 19.86 -0.57 -5.66
CA GLN A 84 20.30 0.42 -6.65
C GLN A 84 21.80 0.64 -6.61
N GLN A 85 22.40 0.62 -5.43
CA GLN A 85 23.86 0.74 -5.31
C GLN A 85 24.57 -0.38 -6.09
N VAL A 86 24.13 -1.64 -5.93
CA VAL A 86 24.71 -2.78 -6.64
C VAL A 86 24.58 -2.61 -8.17
N TYR A 87 23.43 -2.17 -8.67
CA TYR A 87 23.25 -1.91 -10.10
C TYR A 87 24.15 -0.78 -10.61
N ARG A 88 24.28 0.31 -9.87
CA ARG A 88 25.14 1.45 -10.21
C ARG A 88 26.61 1.05 -10.25
N GLU A 89 27.07 0.22 -9.29
CA GLU A 89 28.44 -0.30 -9.24
C GLU A 89 28.75 -1.15 -10.48
N GLN A 90 27.75 -1.82 -11.06
CA GLN A 90 27.88 -2.58 -12.29
C GLN A 90 27.65 -1.76 -13.57
N GLY A 91 27.45 -0.45 -13.43
CA GLY A 91 27.21 0.46 -14.57
C GLY A 91 25.82 0.33 -15.21
N VAL A 92 24.88 -0.33 -14.54
CA VAL A 92 23.50 -0.52 -15.05
C VAL A 92 22.58 0.53 -14.45
N ALA A 93 21.94 1.33 -15.30
CA ALA A 93 20.93 2.32 -14.88
C ALA A 93 19.54 1.67 -14.86
N VAL A 94 18.96 1.49 -13.69
CA VAL A 94 17.59 0.99 -13.48
C VAL A 94 16.75 2.09 -12.85
N ASN A 95 15.53 2.31 -13.32
CA ASN A 95 14.62 3.25 -12.68
C ASN A 95 14.12 2.66 -11.35
N ASP A 96 14.05 3.49 -10.32
CA ASP A 96 13.66 3.11 -8.96
C ASP A 96 12.30 2.43 -8.91
N LYS A 97 11.35 2.83 -9.76
CA LYS A 97 9.99 2.27 -9.81
C LYS A 97 9.94 0.76 -10.02
N HIS A 98 10.89 0.18 -10.74
CA HIS A 98 10.95 -1.26 -10.95
C HIS A 98 11.25 -2.02 -9.66
N ILE A 99 12.10 -1.44 -8.82
CA ILE A 99 12.48 -2.02 -7.52
C ILE A 99 11.41 -1.73 -6.48
N GLU A 100 10.86 -0.52 -6.46
CA GLU A 100 9.79 -0.10 -5.55
C GLU A 100 8.56 -1.00 -5.62
N ILE A 101 8.16 -1.44 -6.82
CA ILE A 101 7.04 -2.37 -7.01
C ILE A 101 7.31 -3.70 -6.29
N ILE A 102 8.54 -4.22 -6.41
CA ILE A 102 8.95 -5.47 -5.76
C ILE A 102 9.01 -5.28 -4.24
N VAL A 103 9.62 -4.19 -3.79
CA VAL A 103 9.71 -3.86 -2.36
C VAL A 103 8.32 -3.71 -1.76
N LYS A 104 7.39 -3.02 -2.44
CA LYS A 104 5.99 -2.92 -2.01
C LYS A 104 5.36 -4.28 -1.77
N GLN A 105 5.60 -5.26 -2.66
CA GLN A 105 5.08 -6.61 -2.53
C GLN A 105 5.69 -7.35 -1.34
N MET A 106 6.95 -7.11 -1.01
CA MET A 106 7.62 -7.71 0.16
C MET A 106 7.02 -7.27 1.51
N PHE A 107 6.41 -6.08 1.55
CA PHE A 107 5.77 -5.50 2.74
C PHE A 107 4.24 -5.56 2.72
N GLN A 108 3.66 -6.36 1.83
CA GLN A 108 2.21 -6.44 1.70
C GLN A 108 1.56 -7.16 2.90
N LYS A 109 2.24 -8.16 3.46
CA LYS A 109 1.75 -8.93 4.60
C LYS A 109 2.14 -8.28 5.92
N ILE A 110 1.23 -8.40 6.88
CA ILE A 110 1.41 -7.98 8.26
C ILE A 110 1.14 -9.14 9.20
N LYS A 111 1.72 -9.08 10.37
CA LYS A 111 1.54 -10.07 11.43
C LYS A 111 0.60 -9.50 12.48
N ILE A 112 -0.45 -10.23 12.81
CA ILE A 112 -1.39 -9.85 13.87
C ILE A 112 -0.69 -10.03 15.22
N LYS A 113 -0.70 -8.98 16.05
CA LYS A 113 -0.16 -8.99 17.41
C LYS A 113 -1.22 -9.30 18.45
N GLU A 114 -2.34 -8.58 18.36
CA GLU A 114 -3.52 -8.78 19.20
C GLU A 114 -4.75 -8.78 18.31
N ALA A 115 -5.56 -9.81 18.42
CA ALA A 115 -6.74 -9.95 17.56
C ALA A 115 -7.89 -8.97 17.91
N GLY A 116 -7.93 -8.44 19.13
CA GLY A 116 -9.05 -7.62 19.60
C GLY A 116 -10.39 -8.36 19.50
N ASP A 117 -11.40 -7.71 18.91
CA ASP A 117 -12.71 -8.31 18.65
C ASP A 117 -12.85 -8.81 17.19
N SER A 118 -11.73 -8.97 16.47
CA SER A 118 -11.68 -9.50 15.10
C SER A 118 -11.71 -11.04 15.08
N LEU A 119 -11.92 -11.60 13.89
CA LEU A 119 -11.88 -13.05 13.68
C LEU A 119 -10.46 -13.56 13.33
N PHE A 120 -9.46 -12.70 13.36
CA PHE A 120 -8.08 -13.07 13.05
C PHE A 120 -7.44 -13.83 14.20
N LEU A 121 -6.46 -14.68 13.85
CA LEU A 121 -5.65 -15.37 14.84
C LEU A 121 -4.39 -14.56 15.16
N GLU A 122 -3.93 -14.66 16.38
CA GLU A 122 -2.64 -14.09 16.79
C GLU A 122 -1.50 -14.77 16.02
N ASP A 123 -0.48 -14.00 15.68
CA ASP A 123 0.67 -14.44 14.87
C ASP A 123 0.36 -14.81 13.41
N GLU A 124 -0.86 -14.62 12.95
CA GLU A 124 -1.26 -14.88 11.56
C GLU A 124 -0.71 -13.80 10.61
N LEU A 125 -0.31 -14.24 9.38
CA LEU A 125 0.18 -13.38 8.31
C LEU A 125 -0.94 -13.08 7.32
N ILE A 126 -1.49 -11.89 7.38
CA ILE A 126 -2.64 -11.45 6.58
C ILE A 126 -2.25 -10.24 5.72
N ASP A 127 -2.98 -10.01 4.64
CA ASP A 127 -2.82 -8.80 3.83
C ASP A 127 -3.25 -7.56 4.60
N LYS A 128 -2.39 -6.53 4.57
CA LYS A 128 -2.62 -5.25 5.24
C LYS A 128 -4.00 -4.66 4.89
N LYS A 129 -4.37 -4.69 3.62
CA LYS A 129 -5.66 -4.15 3.14
C LYS A 129 -6.89 -4.85 3.74
N VAL A 130 -6.78 -6.16 3.99
CA VAL A 130 -7.87 -6.95 4.58
C VAL A 130 -8.06 -6.55 6.03
N VAL A 131 -6.96 -6.45 6.78
CA VAL A 131 -6.99 -6.06 8.20
C VAL A 131 -7.45 -4.62 8.37
N GLU A 132 -6.98 -3.68 7.54
CA GLU A 132 -7.44 -2.29 7.59
C GLU A 132 -8.94 -2.17 7.36
N ARG A 133 -9.48 -2.87 6.36
CA ARG A 133 -10.93 -2.88 6.06
C ARG A 133 -11.75 -3.46 7.22
N GLU A 134 -11.30 -4.57 7.81
CA GLU A 134 -11.98 -5.17 8.95
C GLU A 134 -11.91 -4.27 10.19
N ASN A 135 -10.77 -3.63 10.42
CA ASN A 135 -10.61 -2.65 11.50
C ASN A 135 -11.55 -1.44 11.34
N GLU A 136 -11.74 -0.93 10.13
CA GLU A 136 -12.71 0.14 9.84
C GLU A 136 -14.13 -0.29 10.21
N ILE A 137 -14.51 -1.53 9.86
CA ILE A 137 -15.83 -2.09 10.20
C ILE A 137 -15.97 -2.25 11.72
N LEU A 138 -14.95 -2.74 12.41
CA LEU A 138 -14.97 -2.90 13.87
C LEU A 138 -15.08 -1.56 14.59
N ILE A 139 -14.31 -0.57 14.16
CA ILE A 139 -14.35 0.80 14.72
C ILE A 139 -15.75 1.40 14.52
N SER A 140 -16.35 1.24 13.33
CA SER A 140 -17.72 1.72 13.08
C SER A 140 -18.78 1.08 13.98
N LYS A 141 -18.53 -0.13 14.46
CA LYS A 141 -19.37 -0.87 15.41
C LYS A 141 -19.01 -0.64 16.89
N GLY A 142 -18.03 0.22 17.18
CA GLY A 142 -17.56 0.49 18.55
C GLY A 142 -16.80 -0.66 19.21
N LYS A 143 -16.24 -1.58 18.42
CA LYS A 143 -15.44 -2.72 18.86
C LYS A 143 -13.95 -2.42 18.83
N ARG A 144 -13.14 -3.22 19.53
CA ARG A 144 -11.69 -3.07 19.55
C ARG A 144 -11.08 -3.60 18.25
N PRO A 145 -10.30 -2.77 17.51
CA PRO A 145 -9.61 -3.20 16.30
C PRO A 145 -8.45 -4.14 16.62
N ALA A 146 -8.03 -4.94 15.62
CA ALA A 146 -6.82 -5.75 15.71
C ALA A 146 -5.57 -4.87 15.61
N THR A 147 -4.55 -5.14 16.43
CA THR A 147 -3.22 -4.54 16.33
C THR A 147 -2.29 -5.43 15.51
N TYR A 148 -1.39 -4.82 14.72
CA TYR A 148 -0.52 -5.56 13.83
C TYR A 148 0.86 -4.94 13.73
N GLU A 149 1.83 -5.76 13.34
CA GLU A 149 3.20 -5.34 13.05
C GLU A 149 3.53 -5.61 11.56
N PRO A 150 4.21 -4.67 10.87
CA PRO A 150 4.67 -4.90 9.52
C PRO A 150 5.77 -5.96 9.50
N VAL A 151 5.75 -6.84 8.49
CA VAL A 151 6.73 -7.91 8.32
C VAL A 151 7.33 -7.84 6.93
N ILE A 152 8.65 -8.07 6.85
CA ILE A 152 9.36 -8.21 5.59
C ILE A 152 9.31 -9.67 5.16
N GLN A 153 8.80 -9.94 3.96
CA GLN A 153 8.91 -11.24 3.33
C GLN A 153 10.00 -11.21 2.25
N GLY A 154 10.80 -12.27 2.17
CA GLY A 154 11.71 -12.45 1.04
C GLY A 154 10.93 -12.55 -0.27
N ILE A 155 11.56 -12.19 -1.39
CA ILE A 155 10.93 -12.11 -2.73
C ILE A 155 10.20 -13.40 -3.09
N THR A 156 10.85 -14.55 -2.92
CA THR A 156 10.26 -15.87 -3.23
C THR A 156 9.02 -16.14 -2.37
N LYS A 157 9.11 -15.88 -1.07
CA LYS A 157 8.00 -16.11 -0.14
C LYS A 157 6.82 -15.15 -0.42
N ALA A 158 7.12 -13.90 -0.74
CA ALA A 158 6.13 -12.92 -1.15
C ALA A 158 5.39 -13.31 -2.45
N ALA A 159 6.12 -13.90 -3.40
CA ALA A 159 5.55 -14.37 -4.66
C ALA A 159 4.65 -15.62 -4.53
N VAL A 160 4.94 -16.49 -3.56
CA VAL A 160 4.12 -17.69 -3.27
C VAL A 160 2.91 -17.35 -2.38
N ASN A 161 3.07 -16.40 -1.46
CA ASN A 161 2.00 -16.00 -0.53
C ASN A 161 1.07 -14.92 -1.11
N THR A 162 0.87 -14.89 -2.42
CA THR A 162 -0.09 -13.99 -3.06
C THR A 162 -1.53 -14.45 -2.83
N GLU A 163 -2.48 -13.54 -2.96
CA GLU A 163 -3.91 -13.83 -2.82
C GLU A 163 -4.41 -14.81 -3.89
N SER A 164 -3.91 -14.65 -5.13
CA SER A 164 -4.22 -15.56 -6.25
C SER A 164 -3.42 -16.85 -6.15
N PHE A 165 -4.13 -17.98 -5.92
CA PHE A 165 -3.49 -19.29 -5.89
C PHE A 165 -3.05 -19.76 -7.29
N ILE A 166 -3.68 -19.28 -8.36
CA ILE A 166 -3.28 -19.57 -9.74
C ILE A 166 -1.92 -18.93 -10.03
N SER A 167 -1.76 -17.66 -9.65
CA SER A 167 -0.50 -16.95 -9.78
C SER A 167 0.62 -17.58 -8.95
N ALA A 168 0.34 -17.95 -7.71
CA ALA A 168 1.29 -18.61 -6.82
C ALA A 168 1.73 -19.98 -7.36
N SER A 169 0.79 -20.82 -7.77
CA SER A 169 1.07 -22.17 -8.27
C SER A 169 1.88 -22.19 -9.57
N SER A 170 1.76 -21.13 -10.37
CA SER A 170 2.53 -21.01 -11.63
C SER A 170 4.00 -20.63 -11.42
N PHE A 171 4.39 -20.25 -10.20
CA PHE A 171 5.76 -19.85 -9.89
C PHE A 171 6.58 -21.00 -9.27
N GLN A 172 6.18 -21.48 -8.11
CA GLN A 172 6.85 -22.57 -7.39
C GLN A 172 5.84 -23.37 -6.54
N GLU A 173 6.23 -24.57 -6.10
CA GLU A 173 5.46 -25.44 -5.21
C GLU A 173 4.03 -25.71 -5.71
N THR A 174 3.84 -25.89 -7.02
CA THR A 174 2.52 -26.02 -7.69
C THR A 174 1.58 -26.99 -6.97
N THR A 175 2.05 -28.20 -6.67
CA THR A 175 1.22 -29.23 -6.03
C THR A 175 0.76 -28.82 -4.63
N LYS A 176 1.66 -28.25 -3.84
CA LYS A 176 1.39 -27.82 -2.46
C LYS A 176 0.40 -26.65 -2.44
N VAL A 177 0.62 -25.64 -3.29
CA VAL A 177 -0.25 -24.47 -3.39
C VAL A 177 -1.65 -24.86 -3.82
N LEU A 178 -1.79 -25.72 -4.86
CA LEU A 178 -3.09 -26.19 -5.33
C LEU A 178 -3.80 -27.07 -4.31
N ALA A 179 -3.06 -27.96 -3.63
CA ALA A 179 -3.64 -28.80 -2.58
C ALA A 179 -4.18 -27.97 -1.41
N ASN A 180 -3.41 -26.99 -0.94
CA ASN A 180 -3.85 -26.09 0.12
C ASN A 180 -5.06 -25.26 -0.31
N ALA A 181 -5.03 -24.69 -1.51
CA ALA A 181 -6.16 -23.93 -2.04
C ALA A 181 -7.44 -24.77 -2.17
N ALA A 182 -7.30 -26.02 -2.56
CA ALA A 182 -8.43 -26.97 -2.64
C ALA A 182 -8.99 -27.31 -1.25
N VAL A 183 -8.13 -27.54 -0.26
CA VAL A 183 -8.56 -27.84 1.13
C VAL A 183 -9.26 -26.63 1.75
N GLU A 184 -8.73 -25.43 1.52
CA GLU A 184 -9.31 -24.18 2.04
C GLU A 184 -10.54 -23.71 1.24
N GLY A 185 -10.81 -24.30 0.07
CA GLY A 185 -11.90 -23.86 -0.81
C GLY A 185 -11.70 -22.45 -1.35
N LYS A 186 -10.44 -22.03 -1.59
CA LYS A 186 -10.12 -20.68 -2.08
C LYS A 186 -10.75 -20.38 -3.43
N THR A 187 -11.26 -19.17 -3.57
CA THR A 187 -11.77 -18.63 -4.84
C THR A 187 -10.81 -17.57 -5.35
N ASP A 188 -10.31 -17.73 -6.58
CA ASP A 188 -9.48 -16.72 -7.25
C ASP A 188 -10.36 -15.70 -7.96
N ARG A 189 -10.19 -14.43 -7.63
CA ARG A 189 -10.99 -13.33 -8.21
C ARG A 189 -10.48 -12.83 -9.56
N LEU A 190 -9.34 -13.34 -10.02
CA LEU A 190 -8.72 -12.97 -11.29
C LEU A 190 -8.46 -11.45 -11.42
N GLU A 191 -7.99 -10.84 -10.36
CA GLU A 191 -7.72 -9.40 -10.30
C GLU A 191 -6.34 -9.02 -10.86
N GLY A 192 -5.38 -9.94 -10.90
CA GLY A 192 -4.03 -9.69 -11.40
C GLY A 192 -3.88 -9.98 -12.88
N LEU A 193 -2.64 -9.83 -13.37
CA LEU A 193 -2.31 -10.05 -14.78
C LEU A 193 -2.12 -11.53 -15.10
N LYS A 194 -1.35 -12.22 -14.26
CA LYS A 194 -0.84 -13.58 -14.52
C LYS A 194 -1.94 -14.62 -14.59
N GLU A 195 -2.89 -14.59 -13.65
CA GLU A 195 -4.04 -15.48 -13.60
C GLU A 195 -4.96 -15.30 -14.82
N ASN A 196 -5.19 -14.07 -15.25
CA ASN A 196 -6.00 -13.80 -16.45
C ASN A 196 -5.32 -14.30 -17.73
N VAL A 197 -3.99 -14.14 -17.83
CA VAL A 197 -3.22 -14.66 -18.98
C VAL A 197 -3.26 -16.19 -19.00
N ILE A 198 -3.10 -16.86 -17.86
CA ILE A 198 -3.14 -18.33 -17.78
C ILE A 198 -4.50 -18.89 -18.21
N ILE A 199 -5.60 -18.24 -17.81
CA ILE A 199 -6.95 -18.67 -18.17
C ILE A 199 -7.36 -18.23 -19.59
N GLY A 200 -6.59 -17.33 -20.23
CA GLY A 200 -6.90 -16.80 -21.55
C GLY A 200 -7.94 -15.67 -21.56
N LYS A 201 -8.14 -14.99 -20.45
CA LYS A 201 -8.95 -13.78 -20.34
C LYS A 201 -8.15 -12.52 -20.63
N LYS A 202 -8.84 -11.43 -20.96
CA LYS A 202 -8.21 -10.11 -21.08
C LYS A 202 -7.67 -9.68 -19.72
N ILE A 203 -6.46 -9.11 -19.71
CA ILE A 203 -5.86 -8.54 -18.51
C ILE A 203 -6.67 -7.32 -18.04
N PRO A 204 -6.71 -7.03 -16.72
CA PRO A 204 -7.39 -5.83 -16.19
C PRO A 204 -6.57 -4.57 -16.42
N GLY A 205 -6.32 -4.25 -17.68
CA GLY A 205 -5.53 -3.10 -18.14
C GLY A 205 -5.73 -2.86 -19.63
N GLY A 206 -5.54 -1.64 -20.10
CA GLY A 206 -5.81 -1.26 -21.48
C GLY A 206 -7.25 -1.58 -21.89
N THR A 207 -7.46 -2.26 -23.01
CA THR A 207 -8.81 -2.63 -23.52
C THR A 207 -9.56 -3.66 -22.66
N GLY A 208 -8.92 -4.24 -21.65
CA GLY A 208 -9.55 -5.16 -20.67
C GLY A 208 -9.96 -4.49 -19.38
N PHE A 209 -9.69 -3.21 -19.21
CA PHE A 209 -10.12 -2.44 -18.06
C PHE A 209 -11.65 -2.31 -18.03
N LYS A 210 -12.25 -2.45 -16.86
CA LYS A 210 -13.72 -2.52 -16.73
C LYS A 210 -14.45 -1.32 -17.31
N ASP A 211 -13.88 -0.13 -17.16
CA ASP A 211 -14.47 1.11 -17.63
C ASP A 211 -14.49 1.20 -19.17
N TYR A 212 -13.53 0.55 -19.86
CA TYR A 212 -13.52 0.49 -21.31
C TYR A 212 -14.47 -0.58 -21.89
N LYS A 213 -15.03 -1.43 -21.07
CA LYS A 213 -15.95 -2.49 -21.53
C LYS A 213 -17.26 -1.94 -22.08
N TYR A 214 -17.64 -0.74 -21.64
CA TYR A 214 -18.89 -0.05 -21.96
C TYR A 214 -18.66 1.15 -22.87
N LEU A 215 -17.44 1.36 -23.36
CA LEU A 215 -17.16 2.43 -24.32
C LEU A 215 -17.38 1.89 -25.74
N ASP A 216 -18.42 2.36 -26.39
CA ASP A 216 -18.63 2.17 -27.81
C ASP A 216 -17.89 3.27 -28.58
N ALA A 217 -17.21 2.87 -29.68
CA ALA A 217 -16.55 3.82 -30.56
C ALA A 217 -17.62 4.45 -31.47
N VAL A 218 -17.97 5.70 -31.20
CA VAL A 218 -18.88 6.49 -32.04
C VAL A 218 -18.05 7.38 -32.96
N LEU A 219 -18.43 7.49 -34.23
CA LEU A 219 -17.80 8.41 -35.15
C LEU A 219 -18.05 9.85 -34.70
N LYS A 220 -17.01 10.70 -34.80
CA LYS A 220 -17.11 12.10 -34.33
C LYS A 220 -18.24 12.89 -35.02
N ASN A 221 -18.62 12.49 -36.23
CA ASN A 221 -19.72 13.12 -36.98
C ASN A 221 -21.10 12.76 -36.37
N ASP A 222 -21.25 11.53 -35.86
CA ASP A 222 -22.52 11.07 -35.26
C ASP A 222 -22.79 11.80 -33.93
N VAL A 223 -21.71 12.07 -33.14
CA VAL A 223 -21.82 12.85 -31.90
C VAL A 223 -22.23 14.30 -32.17
N ALA A 224 -21.72 14.90 -33.26
CA ALA A 224 -22.08 16.27 -33.62
C ALA A 224 -23.54 16.36 -34.07
N GLU A 225 -24.06 15.37 -34.79
CA GLU A 225 -25.46 15.31 -35.22
C GLU A 225 -26.44 15.08 -34.04
N GLU A 226 -26.04 14.25 -33.04
CA GLU A 226 -26.83 14.06 -31.81
C GLU A 226 -26.85 15.33 -30.95
N GLU A 227 -25.73 16.03 -30.79
CA GLU A 227 -25.66 17.29 -30.04
C GLU A 227 -26.46 18.40 -30.71
N GLU A 228 -26.52 18.47 -32.06
CA GLU A 228 -27.35 19.42 -32.81
C GLU A 228 -28.84 19.11 -32.66
N GLN A 229 -29.22 17.81 -32.70
CA GLN A 229 -30.62 17.38 -32.50
C GLN A 229 -31.13 17.66 -31.09
N ASP A 230 -30.31 17.37 -30.07
CA ASP A 230 -30.62 17.65 -28.68
C ASP A 230 -30.81 19.16 -28.42
N GLN A 231 -29.98 20.01 -29.05
CA GLN A 231 -30.11 21.47 -28.96
C GLN A 231 -31.38 21.98 -29.66
N GLU A 232 -31.76 21.39 -30.78
CA GLU A 232 -32.98 21.71 -31.51
C GLU A 232 -34.23 21.28 -30.75
N ASP A 233 -34.21 20.10 -30.13
CA ASP A 233 -35.30 19.59 -29.31
C ASP A 233 -35.53 20.42 -28.04
N VAL A 234 -34.45 20.82 -27.35
CA VAL A 234 -34.53 21.73 -26.19
C VAL A 234 -35.06 23.10 -26.59
N LYS A 235 -34.71 23.61 -27.79
CA LYS A 235 -35.20 24.87 -28.32
C LYS A 235 -36.67 24.79 -28.66
N ASN A 236 -37.10 23.68 -29.28
CA ASN A 236 -38.49 23.43 -29.63
C ASN A 236 -39.39 23.25 -28.39
N GLN A 237 -38.90 22.59 -27.34
CA GLN A 237 -39.60 22.50 -26.05
C GLN A 237 -39.74 23.85 -25.37
N LYS A 238 -38.74 24.72 -25.40
CA LYS A 238 -38.82 26.09 -24.88
C LYS A 238 -39.81 26.94 -25.65
N ILE A 239 -39.84 26.82 -26.98
CA ILE A 239 -40.84 27.56 -27.82
C ILE A 239 -42.25 27.08 -27.53
N LYS A 240 -42.49 25.76 -27.36
CA LYS A 240 -43.81 25.23 -26.97
C LYS A 240 -44.25 25.72 -25.59
N ALA A 241 -43.34 25.74 -24.62
CA ALA A 241 -43.63 26.22 -23.26
C ALA A 241 -43.98 27.73 -23.24
N LEU A 242 -43.26 28.55 -24.04
CA LEU A 242 -43.55 29.96 -24.20
C LEU A 242 -44.91 30.20 -24.91
N GLY A 243 -45.25 29.36 -25.90
CA GLY A 243 -46.51 29.39 -26.59
C GLY A 243 -47.73 29.02 -25.73
N THR A 244 -47.55 28.11 -24.77
CA THR A 244 -48.62 27.78 -23.78
C THR A 244 -48.79 28.89 -22.75
N LEU A 245 -47.72 29.49 -22.25
CA LEU A 245 -47.78 30.63 -21.32
C LEU A 245 -48.44 31.88 -21.95
N SER A 246 -48.21 32.13 -23.25
CA SER A 246 -48.86 33.23 -23.96
C SER A 246 -50.38 33.01 -24.20
N LYS A 247 -50.78 31.74 -24.38
CA LYS A 247 -52.22 31.40 -24.49
C LYS A 247 -52.93 31.49 -23.14
N GLU A 248 -52.29 31.08 -22.06
CA GLU A 248 -52.83 31.23 -20.70
C GLU A 248 -52.92 32.72 -20.30
N ALA A 249 -51.93 33.53 -20.65
CA ALA A 249 -51.94 34.96 -20.38
C ALA A 249 -53.09 35.68 -21.16
N ASN A 250 -53.35 35.29 -22.42
CA ASN A 250 -54.44 35.84 -23.20
C ASN A 250 -55.85 35.40 -22.71
N SER A 251 -56.01 34.16 -22.24
CA SER A 251 -57.25 33.66 -21.66
C SER A 251 -57.56 34.30 -20.29
N VAL A 252 -56.52 34.72 -19.54
CA VAL A 252 -56.71 35.49 -18.29
C VAL A 252 -57.09 36.94 -18.60
N ALA A 253 -56.59 37.56 -19.68
CA ALA A 253 -56.93 38.90 -20.11
C ALA A 253 -58.39 38.99 -20.63
N GLU A 254 -58.85 38.00 -21.41
CA GLU A 254 -60.28 37.95 -21.89
C GLU A 254 -61.26 37.75 -20.73
N ASN A 255 -60.92 36.99 -19.69
CA ASN A 255 -61.82 36.81 -18.54
C ASN A 255 -61.82 37.98 -17.56
N THR A 256 -60.95 38.97 -17.68
CA THR A 256 -60.95 40.19 -16.86
C THR A 256 -61.79 41.33 -17.51
N GLU A 257 -62.03 41.29 -18.83
CA GLU A 257 -62.90 42.27 -19.50
C GLU A 257 -64.42 41.95 -19.39
N GLU A 258 -64.84 40.73 -19.07
CA GLU A 258 -66.20 40.34 -18.85
C GLU A 258 -66.75 40.61 -17.44
N THR A 259 -65.96 41.10 -16.51
CA THR A 259 -66.36 41.35 -15.10
C THR A 259 -66.51 42.84 -14.76
N GLU A 260 -66.40 43.78 -15.74
CA GLU A 260 -66.69 45.21 -15.57
C GLU A 260 -67.79 45.69 -16.51
N VAL A 261 -69.02 45.11 -16.40
CA VAL A 261 -70.24 45.73 -16.91
C VAL A 261 -71.37 45.60 -15.87
#